data_cf6d09b003b9ef4b9b4e33cc6485a809
#
_entry.id   cf6d09b003b9ef4b9b4e33cc6485a809
#
_cell.length_a   1.000
_cell.length_b   1.000
_cell.length_c   1.000
_cell.angle_alpha   90.00
_cell.angle_beta   90.00
_cell.angle_gamma   90.00
#
_symmetry.space_group_name_H-M   'P 1'
#
loop_
_entity.id
_entity.type
_entity.pdbx_description
1 polymer ?
#
loop_
_entity_poly.entity_id
_entity_poly.type
_entity_poly.pdbx_seq_one_letter_code
_entity_poly.pdbx_strand_id
1 'polypeptide(L)'
;VTSKLNGAPIPADSDSLILAMNGGKPMAPKLMYEFPRAAMNLELKRGRNFVPQFLDKTYRDIKYTRSAIHNWLAEWKPQYVVDINRDTQLQDSYADEEHILIVGVARISASQFRFKLYQYDGKEYFEIEQQDVYPNLPILFKPMGTPRPQSNYIASDADYVDYITELMGGFAIPDFLKQHRKDKKYLLLGLPLNRDSERMVMSDITYAANEHRGWFLRKNPTDKEKRFADKLGFELIEADCKDFLEQLQTRKVA
;
A
#
# COMPACT_ATOMS: atom_id res chain seq x y z
N VAL A 1 3.08 14.31 7.10
CA VAL A 1 3.43 13.58 5.87
C VAL A 1 2.18 13.07 5.13
N THR A 2 1.03 13.07 5.77
CA THR A 2 -0.24 12.59 5.20
C THR A 2 -0.94 13.65 4.36
N SER A 3 -1.64 13.20 3.32
CA SER A 3 -2.57 13.99 2.53
C SER A 3 -3.72 14.52 3.41
N LYS A 4 -4.25 15.70 3.07
CA LYS A 4 -5.26 16.36 3.90
C LYS A 4 -6.43 16.89 3.06
N LEU A 5 -7.61 16.92 3.68
CA LEU A 5 -8.78 17.66 3.22
C LEU A 5 -9.16 18.66 4.31
N ASN A 6 -9.20 19.96 4.00
CA ASN A 6 -9.52 21.03 4.94
C ASN A 6 -8.71 20.94 6.26
N GLY A 7 -7.42 20.58 6.16
CA GLY A 7 -6.55 20.40 7.32
C GLY A 7 -6.64 19.03 8.01
N ALA A 8 -7.69 18.24 7.79
CA ALA A 8 -7.81 16.90 8.35
C ALA A 8 -7.02 15.87 7.54
N PRO A 9 -6.28 14.94 8.19
CA PRO A 9 -5.55 13.90 7.47
C PRO A 9 -6.49 12.88 6.83
N ILE A 10 -6.04 12.31 5.69
CA ILE A 10 -6.71 11.14 5.11
C ILE A 10 -6.60 9.96 6.10
N PRO A 11 -7.67 9.20 6.36
CA PRO A 11 -7.58 8.01 7.19
C PRO A 11 -6.79 6.94 6.44
N ALA A 12 -5.59 6.62 6.91
CA ALA A 12 -4.69 5.68 6.27
C ALA A 12 -4.23 4.55 7.21
N ASP A 13 -4.02 4.85 8.49
CA ASP A 13 -3.68 3.84 9.50
C ASP A 13 -4.93 3.09 10.00
N SER A 14 -4.70 1.96 10.68
CA SER A 14 -5.76 1.07 11.18
C SER A 14 -6.77 1.82 12.07
N ASP A 15 -6.29 2.61 13.02
CA ASP A 15 -7.16 3.26 14.00
C ASP A 15 -8.02 4.36 13.36
N SER A 16 -7.42 5.20 12.53
CA SER A 16 -8.14 6.27 11.82
C SER A 16 -9.18 5.72 10.85
N LEU A 17 -8.88 4.61 10.15
CA LEU A 17 -9.83 3.93 9.28
C LEU A 17 -11.00 3.33 10.06
N ILE A 18 -10.75 2.65 11.18
CA ILE A 18 -11.83 2.08 12.01
C ILE A 18 -12.74 3.19 12.53
N LEU A 19 -12.17 4.27 13.05
CA LEU A 19 -12.95 5.42 13.54
C LEU A 19 -13.80 6.03 12.41
N ALA A 20 -13.19 6.30 11.26
CA ALA A 20 -13.91 6.87 10.12
C ALA A 20 -15.05 5.96 9.64
N MET A 21 -14.80 4.65 9.53
CA MET A 21 -15.78 3.65 9.11
C MET A 21 -16.93 3.49 10.11
N ASN A 22 -16.69 3.75 11.40
CA ASN A 22 -17.67 3.66 12.48
C ASN A 22 -18.25 5.02 12.91
N GLY A 23 -18.20 6.02 12.02
CA GLY A 23 -18.81 7.35 12.27
C GLY A 23 -18.12 8.14 13.39
N GLY A 24 -16.79 8.04 13.50
CA GLY A 24 -15.97 8.72 14.51
C GLY A 24 -15.97 8.06 15.88
N LYS A 25 -16.66 6.93 16.07
CA LYS A 25 -16.77 6.25 17.37
C LYS A 25 -15.83 5.03 17.42
N PRO A 26 -15.12 4.81 18.54
CA PRO A 26 -14.32 3.61 18.70
C PRO A 26 -15.21 2.36 18.76
N MET A 27 -14.71 1.27 18.25
CA MET A 27 -15.30 -0.07 18.40
C MET A 27 -14.80 -0.74 19.70
N ALA A 28 -15.28 -1.95 19.98
CA ALA A 28 -14.77 -2.73 21.11
C ALA A 28 -13.24 -2.93 20.99
N PRO A 29 -12.47 -2.99 22.10
CA PRO A 29 -11.00 -3.05 22.05
C PRO A 29 -10.43 -4.14 21.13
N LYS A 30 -11.06 -5.32 21.08
CA LYS A 30 -10.65 -6.42 20.19
C LYS A 30 -10.79 -6.08 18.71
N LEU A 31 -11.72 -5.18 18.34
CA LEU A 31 -11.96 -4.73 16.96
C LEU A 31 -11.08 -3.53 16.61
N MET A 32 -10.66 -2.73 17.61
CA MET A 32 -9.70 -1.63 17.39
C MET A 32 -8.27 -2.13 17.15
N TYR A 33 -8.00 -3.40 17.43
CA TYR A 33 -6.64 -3.94 17.31
C TYR A 33 -6.14 -3.99 15.86
N GLU A 34 -7.01 -4.40 14.91
CA GLU A 34 -6.65 -4.44 13.48
C GLU A 34 -7.83 -4.06 12.59
N PHE A 35 -7.56 -3.24 11.57
CA PHE A 35 -8.56 -2.81 10.60
C PHE A 35 -9.29 -3.98 9.91
N PRO A 36 -8.62 -5.07 9.45
CA PRO A 36 -9.31 -6.18 8.79
C PRO A 36 -10.39 -6.82 9.65
N ARG A 37 -10.15 -6.95 10.95
CA ARG A 37 -11.12 -7.51 11.90
C ARG A 37 -12.33 -6.60 12.11
N ALA A 38 -12.10 -5.29 12.22
CA ALA A 38 -13.18 -4.30 12.30
C ALA A 38 -14.02 -4.27 11.01
N ALA A 39 -13.36 -4.30 9.86
CA ALA A 39 -14.00 -4.36 8.54
C ALA A 39 -14.89 -5.62 8.42
N MET A 40 -14.38 -6.80 8.78
CA MET A 40 -15.14 -8.05 8.77
C MET A 40 -16.37 -7.98 9.68
N ASN A 41 -16.23 -7.40 10.88
CA ASN A 41 -17.37 -7.22 11.79
C ASN A 41 -18.47 -6.34 11.17
N LEU A 42 -18.09 -5.28 10.46
CA LEU A 42 -19.04 -4.38 9.80
C LEU A 42 -19.64 -5.00 8.54
N GLU A 43 -18.88 -5.79 7.76
CA GLU A 43 -19.43 -6.59 6.66
C GLU A 43 -20.53 -7.55 7.15
N LEU A 44 -20.29 -8.26 8.25
CA LEU A 44 -21.28 -9.18 8.84
C LEU A 44 -22.55 -8.47 9.33
N LYS A 45 -22.43 -7.24 9.82
CA LYS A 45 -23.56 -6.46 10.34
C LYS A 45 -24.33 -5.64 9.31
N ARG A 46 -23.63 -5.16 8.27
CA ARG A 46 -24.15 -4.17 7.31
C ARG A 46 -24.14 -4.66 5.86
N GLY A 47 -23.65 -5.88 5.63
CA GLY A 47 -23.53 -6.48 4.31
C GLY A 47 -22.15 -6.28 3.69
N ARG A 48 -21.78 -7.19 2.78
CA ARG A 48 -20.45 -7.30 2.14
C ARG A 48 -20.01 -6.00 1.43
N ASN A 49 -20.94 -5.26 0.87
CA ASN A 49 -20.63 -4.06 0.09
C ASN A 49 -20.36 -2.82 0.95
N PHE A 50 -20.61 -2.89 2.26
CA PHE A 50 -20.47 -1.73 3.14
C PHE A 50 -19.05 -1.18 3.18
N VAL A 51 -18.06 -2.06 3.35
CA VAL A 51 -16.65 -1.64 3.47
C VAL A 51 -16.10 -1.10 2.14
N PRO A 52 -16.27 -1.78 0.98
CA PRO A 52 -15.90 -1.20 -0.31
C PRO A 52 -16.55 0.15 -0.61
N GLN A 53 -17.83 0.31 -0.35
CA GLN A 53 -18.54 1.60 -0.53
C GLN A 53 -17.99 2.70 0.37
N PHE A 54 -17.65 2.37 1.62
CA PHE A 54 -17.00 3.31 2.52
C PHE A 54 -15.62 3.75 2.00
N LEU A 55 -14.81 2.80 1.52
CA LEU A 55 -13.49 3.08 0.98
C LEU A 55 -13.55 3.90 -0.32
N ASP A 56 -14.52 3.61 -1.20
CA ASP A 56 -14.77 4.42 -2.40
C ASP A 56 -15.13 5.86 -2.04
N LYS A 57 -16.08 6.04 -1.12
CA LYS A 57 -16.46 7.36 -0.63
C LYS A 57 -15.28 8.11 -0.01
N THR A 58 -14.37 7.40 0.67
CA THR A 58 -13.22 7.99 1.34
C THR A 58 -12.10 8.34 0.37
N TYR A 59 -11.81 7.47 -0.61
CA TYR A 59 -10.60 7.57 -1.44
C TYR A 59 -10.83 7.94 -2.90
N ARG A 60 -12.02 7.66 -3.46
CA ARG A 60 -12.36 8.04 -4.83
C ARG A 60 -13.03 9.40 -4.90
N ASP A 61 -14.02 9.63 -4.03
CA ASP A 61 -14.93 10.77 -4.14
C ASP A 61 -14.35 12.04 -3.52
N ILE A 62 -13.35 11.89 -2.63
CA ILE A 62 -12.73 13.02 -1.93
C ILE A 62 -11.34 13.30 -2.52
N LYS A 63 -11.11 14.57 -2.92
CA LYS A 63 -9.79 15.04 -3.35
C LYS A 63 -9.01 15.56 -2.15
N TYR A 64 -7.94 14.87 -1.82
CA TYR A 64 -6.99 15.30 -0.79
C TYR A 64 -5.82 16.07 -1.41
N THR A 65 -5.22 16.97 -0.64
CA THR A 65 -3.95 17.58 -1.02
C THR A 65 -2.85 16.51 -0.99
N ARG A 66 -1.92 16.58 -1.95
CA ARG A 66 -0.80 15.64 -2.02
C ARG A 66 0.09 15.76 -0.77
N SER A 67 0.50 14.64 -0.20
CA SER A 67 1.42 14.63 0.95
C SER A 67 2.86 14.95 0.52
N ALA A 68 3.72 15.29 1.50
CA ALA A 68 5.14 15.55 1.23
C ALA A 68 5.86 14.36 0.57
N ILE A 69 5.54 13.12 0.99
CA ILE A 69 6.11 11.92 0.38
C ILE A 69 5.65 11.74 -1.08
N HIS A 70 4.40 12.02 -1.39
CA HIS A 70 3.89 11.92 -2.76
C HIS A 70 4.38 13.06 -3.65
N ASN A 71 4.63 14.26 -3.10
CA ASN A 71 5.33 15.32 -3.84
C ASN A 71 6.75 14.88 -4.20
N TRP A 72 7.48 14.30 -3.25
CA TRP A 72 8.81 13.77 -3.49
C TRP A 72 8.80 12.62 -4.52
N LEU A 73 7.83 11.69 -4.45
CA LEU A 73 7.65 10.64 -5.45
C LEU A 73 7.36 11.20 -6.85
N ALA A 74 6.51 12.25 -6.95
CA ALA A 74 6.19 12.90 -8.21
C ALA A 74 7.40 13.59 -8.86
N GLU A 75 8.35 14.05 -8.05
CA GLU A 75 9.60 14.66 -8.54
C GLU A 75 10.65 13.61 -8.92
N TRP A 76 10.79 12.56 -8.10
CA TRP A 76 11.89 11.59 -8.25
C TRP A 76 11.55 10.43 -9.18
N LYS A 77 10.28 10.06 -9.29
CA LYS A 77 9.78 8.98 -10.18
C LYS A 77 10.57 7.67 -10.05
N PRO A 78 10.65 7.04 -8.87
CA PRO A 78 11.28 5.74 -8.74
C PRO A 78 10.64 4.71 -9.69
N GLN A 79 11.47 3.84 -10.28
CA GLN A 79 11.02 2.83 -11.24
C GLN A 79 10.19 1.71 -10.62
N TYR A 80 10.21 1.56 -9.31
CA TYR A 80 9.39 0.58 -8.60
C TYR A 80 8.94 1.14 -7.25
N VAL A 81 7.64 1.24 -7.05
CA VAL A 81 7.03 1.72 -5.81
C VAL A 81 5.95 0.77 -5.35
N VAL A 82 6.00 0.39 -4.07
CA VAL A 82 4.93 -0.35 -3.39
C VAL A 82 4.24 0.58 -2.42
N ASP A 83 2.93 0.71 -2.54
CA ASP A 83 2.11 1.52 -1.64
C ASP A 83 0.98 0.68 -1.04
N ILE A 84 1.06 0.45 0.27
CA ILE A 84 0.06 -0.32 1.01
C ILE A 84 -1.18 0.49 1.40
N ASN A 85 -1.19 1.80 1.16
CA ASN A 85 -2.41 2.60 1.33
C ASN A 85 -3.40 2.30 0.20
N ARG A 86 -4.68 2.51 0.46
CA ARG A 86 -5.78 2.23 -0.49
C ARG A 86 -6.23 3.45 -1.28
N ASP A 87 -5.61 4.61 -1.04
CA ASP A 87 -5.90 5.85 -1.78
C ASP A 87 -5.27 5.88 -3.18
N THR A 88 -5.46 6.98 -3.90
CA THR A 88 -4.94 7.18 -5.26
C THR A 88 -3.68 8.04 -5.34
N GLN A 89 -3.09 8.44 -4.20
CA GLN A 89 -2.00 9.41 -4.17
C GLN A 89 -0.75 8.97 -4.94
N LEU A 90 -0.45 7.66 -4.91
CA LEU A 90 0.65 7.10 -5.71
C LEU A 90 0.38 7.29 -7.22
N GLN A 91 -0.80 6.88 -7.70
CA GLN A 91 -1.20 7.01 -9.10
C GLN A 91 -1.22 8.48 -9.54
N ASP A 92 -1.74 9.36 -8.68
CA ASP A 92 -1.75 10.82 -8.92
C ASP A 92 -0.34 11.41 -8.99
N SER A 93 0.66 10.77 -8.35
CA SER A 93 2.07 11.18 -8.41
C SER A 93 2.74 10.82 -9.73
N TYR A 94 2.16 9.88 -10.50
CA TYR A 94 2.63 9.42 -11.82
C TYR A 94 1.64 9.75 -12.95
N ALA A 95 0.72 10.70 -12.74
CA ALA A 95 -0.32 11.00 -13.71
C ALA A 95 0.19 11.59 -15.04
N ASP A 96 1.43 12.05 -15.08
CA ASP A 96 2.12 12.61 -16.27
C ASP A 96 3.06 11.61 -16.94
N GLU A 97 3.09 10.35 -16.52
CA GLU A 97 4.05 9.34 -16.99
C GLU A 97 3.37 7.99 -17.22
N GLU A 98 3.67 7.35 -18.34
CA GLU A 98 3.24 5.97 -18.61
C GLU A 98 3.82 5.02 -17.55
N HIS A 99 2.99 4.10 -17.05
CA HIS A 99 3.40 3.16 -16.02
C HIS A 99 2.55 1.90 -15.98
N ILE A 100 3.06 0.86 -15.34
CA ILE A 100 2.33 -0.35 -15.01
C ILE A 100 1.78 -0.23 -13.59
N LEU A 101 0.48 -0.47 -13.43
CA LEU A 101 -0.18 -0.54 -12.13
C LEU A 101 -0.58 -1.99 -11.83
N ILE A 102 -0.08 -2.50 -10.71
CA ILE A 102 -0.46 -3.80 -10.16
C ILE A 102 -1.40 -3.57 -8.98
N VAL A 103 -2.59 -4.15 -9.02
CA VAL A 103 -3.61 -3.99 -7.98
C VAL A 103 -3.91 -5.35 -7.35
N GLY A 104 -3.76 -5.45 -6.03
CA GLY A 104 -4.19 -6.63 -5.28
C GLY A 104 -5.71 -6.78 -5.29
N VAL A 105 -6.17 -8.01 -5.47
CA VAL A 105 -7.60 -8.38 -5.46
C VAL A 105 -7.84 -9.60 -4.58
N ALA A 106 -9.03 -9.73 -4.01
CA ALA A 106 -9.39 -10.86 -3.17
C ALA A 106 -10.81 -11.36 -3.43
N ARG A 107 -11.07 -12.58 -3.01
CA ARG A 107 -12.39 -13.23 -3.08
C ARG A 107 -13.02 -13.22 -4.49
N ILE A 108 -12.18 -13.37 -5.51
CA ILE A 108 -12.63 -13.50 -6.89
C ILE A 108 -12.69 -14.96 -7.29
N SER A 109 -13.82 -15.40 -7.89
CA SER A 109 -14.07 -16.80 -8.18
C SER A 109 -13.44 -17.30 -9.47
N ALA A 110 -13.11 -16.42 -10.41
CA ALA A 110 -12.75 -16.77 -11.78
C ALA A 110 -11.25 -16.69 -12.10
N SER A 111 -10.41 -16.17 -11.20
CA SER A 111 -8.98 -15.98 -11.45
C SER A 111 -8.14 -16.83 -10.48
N GLN A 112 -7.09 -17.43 -11.03
CA GLN A 112 -6.06 -18.09 -10.20
C GLN A 112 -5.15 -17.06 -9.53
N PHE A 113 -5.07 -15.84 -10.06
CA PHE A 113 -4.22 -14.76 -9.56
C PHE A 113 -5.00 -13.80 -8.66
N ARG A 114 -4.33 -13.29 -7.63
CA ARG A 114 -4.85 -12.27 -6.72
C ARG A 114 -4.30 -10.89 -7.03
N PHE A 115 -4.14 -10.61 -8.33
CA PHE A 115 -3.80 -9.28 -8.84
C PHE A 115 -4.50 -9.02 -10.17
N LYS A 116 -4.63 -7.74 -10.49
CA LYS A 116 -4.94 -7.22 -11.82
C LYS A 116 -3.81 -6.33 -12.29
N LEU A 117 -3.59 -6.31 -13.59
CA LEU A 117 -2.57 -5.51 -14.24
C LEU A 117 -3.21 -4.47 -15.15
N TYR A 118 -2.69 -3.25 -15.05
CA TYR A 118 -3.11 -2.15 -15.91
C TYR A 118 -1.88 -1.43 -16.44
N GLN A 119 -1.95 -0.99 -17.68
CA GLN A 119 -1.04 -0.01 -18.24
C GLN A 119 -1.75 1.35 -18.27
N TYR A 120 -1.07 2.39 -17.82
CA TYR A 120 -1.47 3.78 -17.98
C TYR A 120 -0.71 4.38 -19.16
N ASP A 121 -1.42 4.98 -20.12
CA ASP A 121 -0.85 5.56 -21.35
C ASP A 121 -0.62 7.08 -21.26
N GLY A 122 -0.70 7.65 -20.08
CA GLY A 122 -0.66 9.09 -19.84
C GLY A 122 -2.05 9.75 -19.80
N LYS A 123 -3.13 8.99 -20.07
CA LYS A 123 -4.53 9.48 -20.06
C LYS A 123 -5.45 8.56 -19.29
N GLU A 124 -5.43 7.26 -19.60
CA GLU A 124 -6.31 6.27 -19.01
C GLU A 124 -5.62 4.93 -18.78
N TYR A 125 -6.26 4.07 -17.97
CA TYR A 125 -5.78 2.74 -17.64
C TYR A 125 -6.45 1.69 -18.53
N PHE A 126 -5.64 0.80 -19.09
CA PHE A 126 -6.09 -0.40 -19.83
C PHE A 126 -5.70 -1.63 -19.04
N GLU A 127 -6.64 -2.57 -18.84
CA GLU A 127 -6.31 -3.89 -18.28
C GLU A 127 -5.48 -4.67 -19.29
N ILE A 128 -4.37 -5.26 -18.85
CA ILE A 128 -3.41 -5.99 -19.67
C ILE A 128 -3.10 -7.36 -19.07
N GLU A 129 -2.56 -8.28 -19.89
CA GLU A 129 -2.07 -9.56 -19.44
C GLU A 129 -0.56 -9.49 -19.11
N GLN A 130 -0.04 -10.49 -18.36
CA GLN A 130 1.37 -10.47 -17.93
C GLN A 130 2.37 -10.47 -19.10
N GLN A 131 2.06 -11.11 -20.22
CA GLN A 131 2.90 -11.15 -21.41
C GLN A 131 2.98 -9.81 -22.15
N ASP A 132 2.04 -8.91 -21.90
CA ASP A 132 1.94 -7.61 -22.57
C ASP A 132 2.65 -6.49 -21.81
N VAL A 133 3.25 -6.82 -20.67
CA VAL A 133 3.94 -5.82 -19.81
C VAL A 133 5.18 -5.29 -20.50
N TYR A 134 5.25 -3.97 -20.66
CA TYR A 134 6.42 -3.28 -21.19
C TYR A 134 7.51 -3.16 -20.11
N PRO A 135 8.69 -3.78 -20.30
CA PRO A 135 9.64 -4.01 -19.20
C PRO A 135 10.33 -2.75 -18.66
N ASN A 136 10.26 -1.63 -19.39
CA ASN A 136 10.96 -0.39 -19.04
C ASN A 136 10.06 0.68 -18.37
N LEU A 137 8.76 0.43 -18.26
CA LEU A 137 7.85 1.35 -17.60
C LEU A 137 8.00 1.27 -16.08
N PRO A 138 7.79 2.40 -15.36
CA PRO A 138 7.69 2.37 -13.90
C PRO A 138 6.61 1.38 -13.44
N ILE A 139 6.87 0.69 -12.35
CA ILE A 139 5.96 -0.29 -11.76
C ILE A 139 5.41 0.27 -10.45
N LEU A 140 4.10 0.48 -10.40
CA LEU A 140 3.36 0.87 -9.22
C LEU A 140 2.59 -0.35 -8.68
N PHE A 141 2.85 -0.76 -7.45
CA PHE A 141 2.17 -1.89 -6.84
C PHE A 141 1.32 -1.47 -5.64
N LYS A 142 0.01 -1.72 -5.74
CA LYS A 142 -1.01 -1.45 -4.72
C LYS A 142 -1.55 -2.78 -4.16
N PRO A 143 -0.80 -3.48 -3.28
CA PRO A 143 -1.19 -4.81 -2.79
C PRO A 143 -2.50 -4.78 -2.00
N MET A 144 -2.84 -3.67 -1.33
CA MET A 144 -4.10 -3.54 -0.58
C MET A 144 -5.26 -3.00 -1.42
N GLY A 145 -5.05 -2.85 -2.73
CA GLY A 145 -6.06 -2.35 -3.64
C GLY A 145 -6.13 -0.83 -3.74
N THR A 146 -7.05 -0.35 -4.57
CA THR A 146 -7.25 1.07 -4.89
C THR A 146 -8.63 1.28 -5.52
N PRO A 147 -9.23 2.50 -5.47
CA PRO A 147 -10.49 2.78 -6.13
C PRO A 147 -10.38 2.92 -7.65
N ARG A 148 -9.19 3.10 -8.22
CA ARG A 148 -8.98 3.31 -9.66
C ARG A 148 -7.96 2.34 -10.26
N PRO A 149 -8.14 1.90 -11.54
CA PRO A 149 -9.24 2.23 -12.46
C PRO A 149 -10.56 1.57 -12.06
N GLN A 150 -10.50 0.45 -11.35
CA GLN A 150 -11.65 -0.28 -10.83
C GLN A 150 -11.48 -0.47 -9.32
N SER A 151 -12.57 -0.27 -8.55
CA SER A 151 -12.55 -0.53 -7.10
C SER A 151 -12.21 -1.96 -6.78
N ASN A 152 -11.06 -2.15 -6.16
CA ASN A 152 -10.64 -3.41 -5.56
C ASN A 152 -9.95 -3.11 -4.23
N TYR A 153 -10.31 -3.85 -3.18
CA TYR A 153 -9.74 -3.63 -1.85
C TYR A 153 -9.51 -4.95 -1.12
N ILE A 154 -8.35 -5.04 -0.49
CA ILE A 154 -8.04 -6.04 0.53
C ILE A 154 -8.31 -5.35 1.88
N ALA A 155 -9.46 -5.61 2.48
CA ALA A 155 -9.94 -4.84 3.62
C ALA A 155 -10.36 -5.69 4.81
N SER A 156 -11.24 -6.67 4.66
CA SER A 156 -11.72 -7.52 5.75
C SER A 156 -10.81 -8.73 6.03
N ASP A 157 -10.98 -9.38 7.19
CA ASP A 157 -10.24 -10.61 7.52
C ASP A 157 -10.36 -11.67 6.41
N ALA A 158 -11.55 -11.81 5.81
CA ALA A 158 -11.74 -12.75 4.72
C ALA A 158 -10.95 -12.39 3.46
N ASP A 159 -10.82 -11.10 3.13
CA ASP A 159 -9.97 -10.64 2.02
C ASP A 159 -8.51 -10.93 2.31
N TYR A 160 -8.05 -10.64 3.54
CA TYR A 160 -6.66 -10.89 3.94
C TYR A 160 -6.31 -12.37 3.93
N VAL A 161 -7.18 -13.24 4.44
CA VAL A 161 -6.95 -14.70 4.41
C VAL A 161 -6.79 -15.19 2.97
N ASP A 162 -7.71 -14.82 2.07
CA ASP A 162 -7.65 -15.20 0.67
C ASP A 162 -6.36 -14.63 0.00
N TYR A 163 -6.08 -13.34 0.19
CA TYR A 163 -4.95 -12.67 -0.42
C TYR A 163 -3.59 -13.20 0.09
N ILE A 164 -3.41 -13.34 1.41
CA ILE A 164 -2.15 -13.79 2.00
C ILE A 164 -1.88 -15.25 1.64
N THR A 165 -2.89 -16.11 1.61
CA THR A 165 -2.72 -17.51 1.18
C THR A 165 -2.15 -17.58 -0.23
N GLU A 166 -2.70 -16.80 -1.14
CA GLU A 166 -2.24 -16.75 -2.54
C GLU A 166 -0.91 -15.97 -2.71
N LEU A 167 -0.64 -15.02 -1.83
CA LEU A 167 0.64 -14.30 -1.78
C LEU A 167 1.78 -15.26 -1.42
N MET A 168 1.59 -16.09 -0.38
CA MET A 168 2.52 -17.14 0.02
C MET A 168 2.67 -18.23 -1.05
N GLY A 169 1.59 -18.57 -1.78
CA GLY A 169 1.58 -19.47 -2.93
C GLY A 169 2.23 -18.87 -4.19
N GLY A 170 2.53 -17.59 -4.19
CA GLY A 170 3.11 -16.89 -5.34
C GLY A 170 2.11 -16.43 -6.41
N PHE A 171 0.79 -16.52 -6.15
CA PHE A 171 -0.27 -16.17 -7.09
C PHE A 171 -0.79 -14.72 -6.94
N ALA A 172 -0.30 -13.98 -5.94
CA ALA A 172 -0.65 -12.57 -5.72
C ALA A 172 0.43 -11.59 -6.21
N ILE A 173 1.51 -12.08 -6.80
CA ILE A 173 2.59 -11.26 -7.37
C ILE A 173 2.87 -11.75 -8.79
N PRO A 174 2.81 -10.87 -9.81
CA PRO A 174 3.11 -11.23 -11.19
C PRO A 174 4.53 -11.79 -11.36
N ASP A 175 4.73 -12.70 -12.31
CA ASP A 175 6.02 -13.36 -12.52
C ASP A 175 7.11 -12.37 -12.94
N PHE A 176 6.80 -11.39 -13.77
CA PHE A 176 7.76 -10.34 -14.12
C PHE A 176 8.20 -9.52 -12.90
N LEU A 177 7.30 -9.26 -11.94
CA LEU A 177 7.64 -8.56 -10.70
C LEU A 177 8.49 -9.43 -9.77
N LYS A 178 8.24 -10.75 -9.72
CA LYS A 178 9.10 -11.69 -8.98
C LYS A 178 10.54 -11.65 -9.47
N GLN A 179 10.76 -11.49 -10.78
CA GLN A 179 12.09 -11.31 -11.35
C GLN A 179 12.65 -9.92 -11.10
N HIS A 180 11.83 -8.87 -11.29
CA HIS A 180 12.24 -7.47 -11.11
C HIS A 180 12.74 -7.18 -9.70
N ARG A 181 12.10 -7.75 -8.67
CA ARG A 181 12.43 -7.50 -7.25
C ARG A 181 13.66 -8.25 -6.73
N LYS A 182 14.22 -9.22 -7.49
CA LYS A 182 15.43 -9.95 -7.08
C LYS A 182 16.57 -8.97 -6.86
N ASP A 183 17.30 -9.18 -5.76
CA ASP A 183 18.47 -8.41 -5.36
C ASP A 183 18.24 -6.89 -5.19
N LYS A 184 16.97 -6.46 -5.19
CA LYS A 184 16.63 -5.05 -4.92
C LYS A 184 16.77 -4.73 -3.44
N LYS A 185 17.12 -3.49 -3.16
CA LYS A 185 17.05 -2.89 -1.82
C LYS A 185 15.80 -2.01 -1.73
N TYR A 186 15.15 -2.04 -0.59
CA TYR A 186 13.95 -1.27 -0.34
C TYR A 186 14.23 -0.12 0.63
N LEU A 187 13.56 0.99 0.41
CA LEU A 187 13.47 2.08 1.37
C LEU A 187 12.02 2.14 1.89
N LEU A 188 11.82 1.73 3.14
CA LEU A 188 10.52 1.74 3.79
C LEU A 188 10.27 3.09 4.44
N LEU A 189 9.27 3.82 3.97
CA LEU A 189 8.92 5.16 4.43
C LEU A 189 7.49 5.21 4.97
N GLY A 190 7.32 5.75 6.18
CA GLY A 190 6.02 6.02 6.76
C GLY A 190 5.16 4.79 7.08
N LEU A 191 5.73 3.59 7.10
CA LEU A 191 5.03 2.34 7.40
C LEU A 191 5.01 2.07 8.91
N PRO A 192 3.83 1.98 9.56
CA PRO A 192 3.73 1.49 10.92
C PRO A 192 3.61 -0.03 10.92
N LEU A 193 4.73 -0.76 10.81
CA LEU A 193 4.76 -2.23 10.79
C LEU A 193 4.52 -2.85 12.19
N ASN A 194 3.59 -2.29 12.93
CA ASN A 194 3.24 -2.72 14.28
C ASN A 194 2.14 -3.79 14.34
N ARG A 195 1.44 -4.03 13.20
CA ARG A 195 0.39 -5.04 13.07
C ARG A 195 0.90 -6.29 12.36
N ASP A 196 0.35 -7.47 12.73
CA ASP A 196 0.80 -8.74 12.17
C ASP A 196 0.45 -8.87 10.68
N SER A 197 -0.74 -8.43 10.28
CA SER A 197 -1.17 -8.42 8.88
C SER A 197 -0.25 -7.61 7.97
N GLU A 198 0.17 -6.43 8.39
CA GLU A 198 1.09 -5.56 7.65
C GLU A 198 2.47 -6.22 7.49
N ARG A 199 3.00 -6.82 8.58
CA ARG A 199 4.29 -7.53 8.54
C ARG A 199 4.27 -8.75 7.63
N MET A 200 3.17 -9.53 7.64
CA MET A 200 3.02 -10.68 6.76
C MET A 200 3.09 -10.26 5.29
N VAL A 201 2.30 -9.28 4.90
CA VAL A 201 2.29 -8.76 3.52
C VAL A 201 3.67 -8.22 3.13
N MET A 202 4.32 -7.42 3.97
CA MET A 202 5.64 -6.86 3.67
C MET A 202 6.75 -7.92 3.61
N SER A 203 6.65 -8.98 4.42
CA SER A 203 7.58 -10.11 4.37
C SER A 203 7.57 -10.79 3.00
N ASP A 204 6.39 -11.03 2.43
CA ASP A 204 6.26 -11.68 1.13
C ASP A 204 6.59 -10.74 -0.04
N ILE A 205 6.19 -9.45 0.06
CA ILE A 205 6.54 -8.44 -0.96
C ILE A 205 8.07 -8.31 -1.07
N THR A 206 8.79 -8.32 0.04
CA THR A 206 10.25 -8.18 0.06
C THR A 206 10.98 -9.53 -0.01
N TYR A 207 10.28 -10.64 -0.21
CA TYR A 207 10.90 -11.94 -0.42
C TYR A 207 11.80 -11.94 -1.66
N ALA A 208 12.93 -12.64 -1.61
CA ALA A 208 13.96 -12.64 -2.63
C ALA A 208 14.66 -11.27 -2.91
N ALA A 209 14.48 -10.28 -2.04
CA ALA A 209 15.34 -9.10 -2.02
C ALA A 209 16.79 -9.47 -1.63
N ASN A 210 17.70 -8.50 -1.75
CA ASN A 210 19.10 -8.65 -1.30
C ASN A 210 19.14 -9.08 0.19
N GLU A 211 20.22 -9.73 0.64
CA GLU A 211 20.43 -10.08 2.05
C GLU A 211 20.34 -8.86 2.96
N HIS A 212 21.01 -7.77 2.58
CA HIS A 212 20.75 -6.45 3.14
C HIS A 212 19.57 -5.86 2.38
N ARG A 213 18.34 -6.04 2.90
CA ARG A 213 17.09 -5.67 2.20
C ARG A 213 16.89 -4.18 2.02
N GLY A 214 17.65 -3.34 2.71
CA GLY A 214 17.61 -1.89 2.61
C GLY A 214 17.37 -1.21 3.95
N TRP A 215 16.57 -0.15 3.94
CA TRP A 215 16.41 0.75 5.07
C TRP A 215 14.94 0.88 5.49
N PHE A 216 14.73 0.91 6.79
CA PHE A 216 13.43 1.14 7.39
C PHE A 216 13.47 2.39 8.29
N LEU A 217 12.87 3.49 7.83
CA LEU A 217 12.77 4.73 8.59
C LEU A 217 11.54 4.68 9.48
N ARG A 218 11.76 4.73 10.79
CA ARG A 218 10.70 4.70 11.78
C ARG A 218 11.05 5.50 13.02
N LYS A 219 10.26 6.53 13.32
CA LYS A 219 10.36 7.26 14.58
C LYS A 219 9.75 6.43 15.70
N ASN A 220 10.49 6.27 16.80
CA ASN A 220 10.07 5.50 17.97
C ASN A 220 9.58 4.08 17.62
N PRO A 221 10.44 3.22 17.02
CA PRO A 221 10.04 1.87 16.63
C PRO A 221 9.72 1.01 17.85
N THR A 222 8.66 0.22 17.75
CA THR A 222 8.31 -0.80 18.74
C THR A 222 9.29 -1.99 18.70
N ASP A 223 9.34 -2.79 19.76
CA ASP A 223 10.16 -4.01 19.77
C ASP A 223 9.75 -5.02 18.69
N LYS A 224 8.47 -5.03 18.28
CA LYS A 224 8.01 -5.85 17.17
C LYS A 224 8.58 -5.37 15.85
N GLU A 225 8.62 -4.06 15.61
CA GLU A 225 9.21 -3.46 14.41
C GLU A 225 10.72 -3.67 14.36
N LYS A 226 11.43 -3.51 15.50
CA LYS A 226 12.87 -3.79 15.61
C LYS A 226 13.19 -5.24 15.25
N ARG A 227 12.49 -6.21 15.85
CA ARG A 227 12.65 -7.64 15.54
C ARG A 227 12.30 -7.97 14.09
N PHE A 228 11.31 -7.32 13.51
CA PHE A 228 10.94 -7.52 12.12
C PHE A 228 12.02 -7.01 11.17
N ALA A 229 12.57 -5.82 11.42
CA ALA A 229 13.66 -5.25 10.64
C ALA A 229 14.90 -6.16 10.68
N ASP A 230 15.33 -6.54 11.88
CA ASP A 230 16.48 -7.43 12.09
C ASP A 230 16.31 -8.79 11.39
N LYS A 231 15.17 -9.45 11.61
CA LYS A 231 14.86 -10.77 11.00
C LYS A 231 14.90 -10.73 9.46
N LEU A 232 14.51 -9.62 8.85
CA LEU A 232 14.46 -9.48 7.39
C LEU A 232 15.69 -8.83 6.78
N GLY A 233 16.68 -8.41 7.60
CA GLY A 233 17.89 -7.75 7.12
C GLY A 233 17.67 -6.30 6.68
N PHE A 234 16.75 -5.59 7.31
CA PHE A 234 16.60 -4.14 7.16
C PHE A 234 17.43 -3.40 8.20
N GLU A 235 18.17 -2.40 7.76
CA GLU A 235 18.76 -1.40 8.67
C GLU A 235 17.68 -0.45 9.17
N LEU A 236 17.41 -0.50 10.47
CA LEU A 236 16.42 0.37 11.11
C LEU A 236 17.05 1.73 11.42
N ILE A 237 16.49 2.79 10.83
CA ILE A 237 16.89 4.18 11.06
C ILE A 237 15.81 4.87 11.88
N GLU A 238 16.17 5.26 13.12
CA GLU A 238 15.26 6.00 14.00
C GLU A 238 15.17 7.47 13.54
N ALA A 239 14.34 7.70 12.51
CA ALA A 239 14.11 9.02 11.96
C ALA A 239 12.63 9.24 11.62
N ASP A 240 12.20 10.50 11.64
CA ASP A 240 10.90 10.89 11.13
C ASP A 240 10.98 10.97 9.60
N CYS A 241 10.01 10.37 8.91
CA CYS A 241 9.93 10.43 7.46
C CYS A 241 9.83 11.89 6.94
N LYS A 242 9.19 12.78 7.69
CA LYS A 242 9.09 14.19 7.33
C LYS A 242 10.47 14.87 7.40
N ASP A 243 11.21 14.66 8.50
CA ASP A 243 12.55 15.23 8.68
C ASP A 243 13.51 14.75 7.58
N PHE A 244 13.41 13.47 7.22
CA PHE A 244 14.16 12.89 6.11
C PHE A 244 13.86 13.60 4.77
N LEU A 245 12.58 13.79 4.45
CA LEU A 245 12.18 14.47 3.21
C LEU A 245 12.61 15.93 3.18
N GLU A 246 12.53 16.66 4.30
CA GLU A 246 13.00 18.04 4.43
C GLU A 246 14.52 18.16 4.21
N GLN A 247 15.30 17.22 4.75
CA GLN A 247 16.75 17.18 4.52
C GLN A 247 17.12 16.90 3.06
N LEU A 248 16.37 16.02 2.37
CA LEU A 248 16.57 15.77 0.95
C LEU A 248 16.32 17.01 0.10
N GLN A 249 15.29 17.77 0.42
CA GLN A 249 14.99 19.04 -0.29
C GLN A 249 16.08 20.09 -0.07
N THR A 250 16.59 20.21 1.16
CA THR A 250 17.66 21.18 1.48
C THR A 250 18.97 20.87 0.75
N ARG A 251 19.30 19.59 0.56
CA ARG A 251 20.51 19.18 -0.18
C ARG A 251 20.44 19.37 -1.69
N LYS A 252 19.25 19.48 -2.27
CA LYS A 252 19.07 19.80 -3.70
C LYS A 252 19.33 21.29 -4.03
N VAL A 253 19.33 22.15 -3.02
CA VAL A 253 19.49 23.62 -3.17
C VAL A 253 20.94 24.06 -2.90
N ALA A 254 21.79 23.19 -2.39
CA ALA A 254 23.22 23.41 -2.18
C ALA A 254 24.05 22.75 -3.28
#